data_3fcf3ad3007949c839027efdc0d4f2ec
#
_entry.id   3fcf3ad3007949c839027efdc0d4f2ec
#
_cell.length_a   1.000
_cell.length_b   1.000
_cell.length_c   1.000
_cell.angle_alpha   90.00
_cell.angle_beta   90.00
_cell.angle_gamma   90.00
#
_symmetry.space_group_name_H-M   'P 1'
#
loop_
_entity.id
_entity.type
_entity.pdbx_description
1 polymer ?
#
loop_
_entity_poly.entity_id
_entity_poly.type
_entity_poly.pdbx_seq_one_letter_code
_entity_poly.pdbx_strand_id
1 'polypeptide(L)'
;MIVSLEEGVRELVHDGDTVALEGFTHLIPVAAGHEIIRQRRRGLTLVRMTPDIVYDQLIGAGSATRLVFSWGGNPGVGSLHRFRDAVQNAWPAPLEIEEHSHAGMANRYVAGASGLPFAVLRGYTGTDLVGRTANIAAITCPFTGEQLTAVPALNPDVTIVHAQRADRRGNVQMWGITGVQKEAVLAARRSLVTVEEVVDELEPVPGQVLLPSRVVTAVARVPGGAAPSYAHGYYSRDNDAYQAWDPISRDRAAFGRWLEREVFGRAAAAQGGDAAR
;
A
#
# COMPACT_ATOMS: atom_id res chain seq x y z
N MET A 1 -18.35 7.77 0.77
CA MET A 1 -18.45 9.19 0.29
C MET A 1 -17.47 9.37 -0.86
N ILE A 2 -17.86 10.09 -1.93
CA ILE A 2 -16.94 10.41 -3.04
C ILE A 2 -16.31 11.77 -2.74
N VAL A 3 -14.96 11.82 -2.77
CA VAL A 3 -14.15 12.98 -2.39
C VAL A 3 -13.02 13.20 -3.41
N SER A 4 -12.31 14.32 -3.34
CA SER A 4 -11.03 14.47 -4.04
C SER A 4 -9.94 13.61 -3.35
N LEU A 5 -8.88 13.29 -4.08
CA LEU A 5 -7.74 12.55 -3.48
C LEU A 5 -7.09 13.34 -2.34
N GLU A 6 -6.92 14.66 -2.54
CA GLU A 6 -6.39 15.56 -1.53
C GLU A 6 -7.21 15.54 -0.23
N GLU A 7 -8.53 15.68 -0.36
CA GLU A 7 -9.45 15.63 0.77
C GLU A 7 -9.43 14.26 1.45
N GLY A 8 -9.48 13.17 0.66
CA GLY A 8 -9.42 11.81 1.19
C GLY A 8 -8.17 11.54 2.02
N VAL A 9 -6.99 11.95 1.55
CA VAL A 9 -5.75 11.79 2.29
C VAL A 9 -5.71 12.73 3.51
N ARG A 10 -6.19 13.98 3.36
CA ARG A 10 -6.21 14.94 4.47
C ARG A 10 -7.06 14.46 5.64
N GLU A 11 -8.23 13.91 5.37
CA GLU A 11 -9.20 13.49 6.38
C GLU A 11 -8.94 12.09 6.96
N LEU A 12 -8.29 11.22 6.20
CA LEU A 12 -8.17 9.81 6.57
C LEU A 12 -6.77 9.39 6.99
N VAL A 13 -5.72 10.09 6.57
CA VAL A 13 -4.32 9.74 6.90
C VAL A 13 -3.76 10.77 7.86
N HIS A 14 -3.31 10.33 9.04
CA HIS A 14 -2.74 11.20 10.06
C HIS A 14 -1.29 10.80 10.37
N ASP A 15 -0.54 11.75 10.94
CA ASP A 15 0.81 11.44 11.41
C ASP A 15 0.78 10.34 12.46
N GLY A 16 1.70 9.39 12.36
CA GLY A 16 1.79 8.23 13.25
C GLY A 16 0.88 7.06 12.88
N ASP A 17 0.00 7.20 11.90
CA ASP A 17 -0.89 6.11 11.47
C ASP A 17 -0.12 4.90 10.94
N THR A 18 -0.72 3.72 11.12
CA THR A 18 -0.36 2.51 10.38
C THR A 18 -1.12 2.52 9.05
N VAL A 19 -0.38 2.70 7.95
CA VAL A 19 -0.92 2.89 6.60
C VAL A 19 -0.56 1.70 5.70
N ALA A 20 -1.58 1.04 5.16
CA ALA A 20 -1.41 0.02 4.14
C ALA A 20 -1.78 0.59 2.76
N LEU A 21 -0.81 0.60 1.83
CA LEU A 21 -1.05 0.88 0.40
C LEU A 21 -0.93 -0.45 -0.36
N GLU A 22 -2.03 -1.20 -0.44
CA GLU A 22 -1.99 -2.55 -1.01
C GLU A 22 -2.26 -2.58 -2.51
N GLY A 23 -1.60 -3.53 -3.15
CA GLY A 23 -1.66 -3.87 -4.57
C GLY A 23 -0.58 -4.90 -4.87
N PHE A 24 -0.81 -5.84 -5.75
CA PHE A 24 0.16 -6.91 -6.06
C PHE A 24 0.62 -6.82 -7.50
N THR A 25 1.66 -6.03 -7.79
CA THR A 25 2.14 -5.64 -9.13
C THR A 25 1.11 -4.87 -9.97
N HIS A 26 -0.13 -4.89 -9.58
CA HIS A 26 -1.34 -4.40 -10.22
C HIS A 26 -2.13 -3.55 -9.22
N LEU A 27 -2.80 -2.51 -9.69
CA LEU A 27 -3.65 -1.64 -8.88
C LEU A 27 -2.94 -1.06 -7.64
N ILE A 28 -1.68 -0.66 -7.79
CA ILE A 28 -0.90 -0.05 -6.72
C ILE A 28 -1.33 1.41 -6.58
N PRO A 29 -1.73 1.90 -5.40
CA PRO A 29 -2.25 3.26 -5.24
C PRO A 29 -1.13 4.31 -5.22
N VAL A 30 -0.38 4.45 -6.32
CA VAL A 30 0.80 5.31 -6.44
C VAL A 30 0.44 6.79 -6.24
N ALA A 31 -0.64 7.23 -6.88
CA ALA A 31 -1.10 8.62 -6.74
C ALA A 31 -1.44 8.98 -5.29
N ALA A 32 -2.02 8.04 -4.53
CA ALA A 32 -2.29 8.26 -3.11
C ALA A 32 -0.99 8.32 -2.28
N GLY A 33 0.01 7.50 -2.60
CA GLY A 33 1.33 7.59 -2.00
C GLY A 33 1.98 8.96 -2.25
N HIS A 34 1.90 9.49 -3.46
CA HIS A 34 2.38 10.85 -3.77
C HIS A 34 1.60 11.91 -3.02
N GLU A 35 0.30 11.75 -2.83
CA GLU A 35 -0.51 12.69 -2.06
C GLU A 35 -0.13 12.72 -0.57
N ILE A 36 0.17 11.55 0.02
CA ILE A 36 0.72 11.44 1.37
C ILE A 36 2.03 12.24 1.51
N ILE A 37 2.92 12.14 0.51
CA ILE A 37 4.18 12.91 0.46
C ILE A 37 3.89 14.41 0.34
N ARG A 38 2.98 14.83 -0.56
CA ARG A 38 2.59 16.24 -0.76
C ARG A 38 2.07 16.89 0.51
N GLN A 39 1.26 16.16 1.26
CA GLN A 39 0.73 16.61 2.55
C GLN A 39 1.74 16.47 3.70
N ARG A 40 2.95 16.00 3.40
CA ARG A 40 4.05 15.89 4.37
C ARG A 40 3.70 15.03 5.59
N ARG A 41 2.89 13.98 5.43
CA ARG A 41 2.58 13.05 6.51
C ARG A 41 3.84 12.37 7.02
N ARG A 42 3.96 12.22 8.35
CA ARG A 42 5.17 11.77 9.03
C ARG A 42 4.90 10.70 10.08
N GLY A 43 5.98 10.00 10.48
CA GLY A 43 5.90 9.02 11.56
C GLY A 43 5.11 7.77 11.20
N LEU A 44 4.83 7.52 9.93
CA LEU A 44 3.97 6.43 9.50
C LEU A 44 4.62 5.06 9.72
N THR A 45 3.82 4.10 10.15
CA THR A 45 4.11 2.67 9.97
C THR A 45 3.55 2.24 8.63
N LEU A 46 4.40 2.03 7.65
CA LEU A 46 3.99 1.54 6.33
C LEU A 46 3.83 0.03 6.36
N VAL A 47 2.75 -0.46 5.77
CA VAL A 47 2.46 -1.89 5.71
C VAL A 47 2.14 -2.31 4.29
N ARG A 48 2.81 -3.34 3.78
CA ARG A 48 2.48 -3.96 2.50
C ARG A 48 3.13 -5.33 2.38
N MET A 49 2.45 -6.27 1.75
CA MET A 49 3.02 -7.59 1.49
C MET A 49 4.27 -7.49 0.59
N THR A 50 4.21 -6.69 -0.46
CA THR A 50 5.30 -6.53 -1.44
C THR A 50 5.58 -5.05 -1.75
N PRO A 51 6.25 -4.30 -0.83
CA PRO A 51 6.69 -2.93 -1.10
C PRO A 51 7.47 -2.79 -2.41
N ASP A 52 7.13 -1.75 -3.17
CA ASP A 52 7.78 -1.41 -4.44
C ASP A 52 8.09 0.09 -4.53
N ILE A 53 8.12 0.63 -5.76
CA ILE A 53 8.52 2.00 -6.07
C ILE A 53 7.86 3.06 -5.18
N VAL A 54 6.56 2.97 -4.90
CA VAL A 54 5.86 3.98 -4.08
C VAL A 54 6.31 3.95 -2.63
N TYR A 55 6.69 2.77 -2.11
CA TYR A 55 7.26 2.65 -0.77
C TYR A 55 8.68 3.21 -0.69
N ASP A 56 9.48 2.99 -1.73
CA ASP A 56 10.81 3.59 -1.85
C ASP A 56 10.73 5.13 -1.84
N GLN A 57 9.72 5.68 -2.52
CA GLN A 57 9.43 7.12 -2.57
C GLN A 57 8.97 7.67 -1.21
N LEU A 58 8.03 7.01 -0.54
CA LEU A 58 7.54 7.40 0.79
C LEU A 58 8.64 7.37 1.85
N ILE A 59 9.46 6.32 1.85
CA ILE A 59 10.59 6.19 2.77
C ILE A 59 11.63 7.27 2.50
N GLY A 60 12.03 7.44 1.23
CA GLY A 60 12.98 8.48 0.84
C GLY A 60 12.51 9.90 1.15
N ALA A 61 11.20 10.17 1.08
CA ALA A 61 10.59 11.44 1.48
C ALA A 61 10.52 11.64 3.00
N GLY A 62 10.90 10.63 3.80
CA GLY A 62 10.88 10.67 5.26
C GLY A 62 9.48 10.58 5.87
N SER A 63 8.52 9.99 5.16
CA SER A 63 7.16 9.80 5.68
C SER A 63 7.08 8.67 6.70
N ALA A 64 7.96 7.66 6.61
CA ALA A 64 7.90 6.44 7.41
C ALA A 64 8.97 6.37 8.49
N THR A 65 8.62 5.77 9.62
CA THR A 65 9.54 5.36 10.71
C THR A 65 9.60 3.86 10.86
N ARG A 66 8.65 3.12 10.30
CA ARG A 66 8.59 1.66 10.35
C ARG A 66 8.02 1.09 9.05
N LEU A 67 8.49 -0.10 8.66
CA LEU A 67 7.98 -0.89 7.54
C LEU A 67 7.68 -2.33 7.99
N VAL A 68 6.45 -2.79 7.76
CA VAL A 68 6.00 -4.17 7.96
C VAL A 68 5.75 -4.80 6.60
N PHE A 69 6.49 -5.86 6.26
CA PHE A 69 6.50 -6.40 4.90
C PHE A 69 6.94 -7.86 4.83
N SER A 70 6.89 -8.46 3.64
CA SER A 70 7.45 -9.81 3.40
C SER A 70 8.52 -9.85 2.31
N TRP A 71 8.48 -8.97 1.34
CA TRP A 71 9.49 -8.84 0.30
C TRP A 71 9.46 -7.42 -0.26
N GLY A 72 10.63 -6.83 -0.50
CA GLY A 72 10.74 -5.47 -1.03
C GLY A 72 11.57 -5.39 -2.30
N GLY A 73 11.03 -4.84 -3.37
CA GLY A 73 11.71 -4.65 -4.64
C GLY A 73 10.78 -4.26 -5.77
N ASN A 74 11.36 -3.86 -6.91
CA ASN A 74 10.63 -3.63 -8.15
C ASN A 74 10.74 -4.87 -9.02
N PRO A 75 9.69 -5.70 -9.15
CA PRO A 75 9.76 -6.98 -9.85
C PRO A 75 10.34 -6.83 -11.27
N GLY A 76 11.49 -7.46 -11.52
CA GLY A 76 12.19 -7.48 -12.81
C GLY A 76 12.97 -6.20 -13.17
N VAL A 77 12.95 -5.14 -12.36
CA VAL A 77 13.49 -3.83 -12.75
C VAL A 77 14.30 -3.08 -11.69
N GLY A 78 14.75 -3.75 -10.65
CA GLY A 78 15.72 -3.16 -9.74
C GLY A 78 15.37 -3.16 -8.27
N SER A 79 16.25 -2.51 -7.49
CA SER A 79 16.19 -2.46 -6.03
C SER A 79 15.49 -1.20 -5.52
N LEU A 80 15.03 -1.25 -4.28
CA LEU A 80 14.53 -0.09 -3.54
C LEU A 80 15.72 0.60 -2.85
N HIS A 81 16.31 1.61 -3.50
CA HIS A 81 17.54 2.23 -3.01
C HIS A 81 17.30 3.16 -1.81
N ARG A 82 16.16 3.84 -1.75
CA ARG A 82 15.80 4.71 -0.62
C ARG A 82 15.46 3.90 0.63
N PHE A 83 14.79 2.77 0.46
CA PHE A 83 14.58 1.80 1.53
C PHE A 83 15.91 1.26 2.09
N ARG A 84 16.81 0.83 1.20
CA ARG A 84 18.14 0.38 1.63
C ARG A 84 18.94 1.46 2.34
N ASP A 85 18.89 2.68 1.85
CA ASP A 85 19.58 3.83 2.44
C ASP A 85 19.03 4.17 3.85
N ALA A 86 17.73 4.06 4.05
CA ALA A 86 17.12 4.23 5.36
C ALA A 86 17.56 3.16 6.38
N VAL A 87 17.64 1.89 5.93
CA VAL A 87 18.07 0.78 6.79
C VAL A 87 19.56 0.80 7.07
N GLN A 88 20.39 1.04 6.05
CA GLN A 88 21.85 0.93 6.16
C GLN A 88 22.53 2.19 6.68
N ASN A 89 22.01 3.36 6.31
CA ASN A 89 22.63 4.66 6.56
C ASN A 89 21.74 5.60 7.37
N ALA A 90 20.57 5.16 7.81
CA ALA A 90 19.59 5.97 8.53
C ALA A 90 19.20 7.26 7.77
N TRP A 91 19.12 7.20 6.43
CA TRP A 91 18.76 8.36 5.61
C TRP A 91 17.40 8.15 4.91
N PRO A 92 16.47 9.13 4.94
CA PRO A 92 16.54 10.44 5.60
C PRO A 92 16.37 10.36 7.12
N ALA A 93 15.94 9.21 7.64
CA ALA A 93 15.81 8.88 9.05
C ALA A 93 15.94 7.35 9.24
N PRO A 94 16.25 6.87 10.45
CA PRO A 94 16.24 5.44 10.76
C PRO A 94 14.87 4.83 10.46
N LEU A 95 14.87 3.63 9.86
CA LEU A 95 13.67 2.87 9.56
C LEU A 95 13.69 1.53 10.31
N GLU A 96 12.70 1.33 11.17
CA GLU A 96 12.47 0.03 11.80
C GLU A 96 11.83 -0.91 10.77
N ILE A 97 12.31 -2.16 10.72
CA ILE A 97 11.76 -3.18 9.82
C ILE A 97 11.15 -4.34 10.61
N GLU A 98 10.00 -4.80 10.16
CA GLU A 98 9.34 -6.02 10.63
C GLU A 98 9.07 -6.92 9.42
N GLU A 99 9.88 -7.98 9.29
CA GLU A 99 9.81 -8.88 8.15
C GLU A 99 8.97 -10.12 8.48
N HIS A 100 8.13 -10.50 7.52
CA HIS A 100 7.30 -11.69 7.55
C HIS A 100 7.43 -12.50 6.25
N SER A 101 6.87 -13.71 6.22
CA SER A 101 6.62 -14.39 4.95
C SER A 101 5.36 -13.84 4.26
N HIS A 102 5.21 -14.09 2.95
CA HIS A 102 3.96 -13.76 2.23
C HIS A 102 2.75 -14.39 2.90
N ALA A 103 2.86 -15.68 3.29
CA ALA A 103 1.80 -16.37 4.00
C ALA A 103 1.50 -15.73 5.36
N GLY A 104 2.54 -15.28 6.08
CA GLY A 104 2.37 -14.56 7.35
C GLY A 104 1.62 -13.26 7.18
N MET A 105 2.02 -12.41 6.23
CA MET A 105 1.34 -11.14 5.95
C MET A 105 -0.12 -11.34 5.54
N ALA A 106 -0.37 -12.28 4.61
CA ALA A 106 -1.73 -12.59 4.16
C ALA A 106 -2.62 -13.04 5.33
N ASN A 107 -2.11 -13.96 6.17
CA ASN A 107 -2.87 -14.46 7.32
C ASN A 107 -3.09 -13.40 8.41
N ARG A 108 -2.17 -12.46 8.60
CA ARG A 108 -2.35 -11.31 9.48
C ARG A 108 -3.51 -10.43 9.04
N TYR A 109 -3.62 -10.13 7.73
CA TYR A 109 -4.77 -9.39 7.17
C TYR A 109 -6.07 -10.18 7.28
N VAL A 110 -6.05 -11.49 6.98
CA VAL A 110 -7.23 -12.36 7.13
C VAL A 110 -7.72 -12.37 8.57
N ALA A 111 -6.82 -12.49 9.55
CA ALA A 111 -7.18 -12.42 10.97
C ALA A 111 -7.82 -11.07 11.33
N GLY A 112 -7.22 -9.96 10.90
CA GLY A 112 -7.76 -8.61 11.11
C GLY A 112 -9.14 -8.44 10.49
N ALA A 113 -9.32 -8.86 9.24
CA ALA A 113 -10.59 -8.81 8.51
C ALA A 113 -11.70 -9.66 9.16
N SER A 114 -11.31 -10.73 9.85
CA SER A 114 -12.22 -11.67 10.51
C SER A 114 -12.47 -11.32 11.99
N GLY A 115 -11.86 -10.25 12.52
CA GLY A 115 -11.95 -9.89 13.94
C GLY A 115 -11.26 -10.90 14.88
N LEU A 116 -10.31 -11.69 14.35
CA LEU A 116 -9.52 -12.62 15.15
C LEU A 116 -8.32 -11.89 15.75
N PRO A 117 -7.85 -12.25 16.96
CA PRO A 117 -6.69 -11.61 17.57
C PRO A 117 -5.37 -12.00 16.91
N PHE A 118 -5.29 -13.17 16.29
CA PHE A 118 -4.10 -13.69 15.61
C PHE A 118 -4.48 -14.79 14.62
N ALA A 119 -3.56 -15.08 13.70
CA ALA A 119 -3.65 -16.24 12.81
C ALA A 119 -2.64 -17.32 13.21
N VAL A 120 -2.96 -18.56 12.87
CA VAL A 120 -2.10 -19.74 13.09
C VAL A 120 -1.71 -20.35 11.76
N LEU A 121 -0.44 -20.66 11.58
CA LEU A 121 0.08 -21.27 10.35
C LEU A 121 1.15 -22.32 10.64
N ARG A 122 1.36 -23.21 9.66
CA ARG A 122 2.47 -24.18 9.66
C ARG A 122 3.79 -23.58 9.17
N GLY A 123 3.73 -22.40 8.56
CA GLY A 123 4.90 -21.68 8.09
C GLY A 123 5.78 -21.17 9.23
N TYR A 124 6.97 -20.67 8.87
CA TYR A 124 8.03 -20.21 9.76
C TYR A 124 8.81 -21.30 10.51
N THR A 125 8.26 -22.48 10.74
CA THR A 125 8.98 -23.58 11.42
C THR A 125 10.29 -23.88 10.68
N GLY A 126 11.43 -23.81 11.40
CA GLY A 126 12.75 -24.02 10.84
C GLY A 126 13.34 -22.80 10.09
N THR A 127 12.69 -21.63 10.14
CA THR A 127 13.25 -20.38 9.61
C THR A 127 13.83 -19.51 10.71
N ASP A 128 14.78 -18.64 10.36
CA ASP A 128 15.37 -17.67 11.28
C ASP A 128 14.41 -16.54 11.69
N LEU A 129 13.25 -16.41 11.04
CA LEU A 129 12.26 -15.38 11.37
C LEU A 129 11.65 -15.61 12.74
N VAL A 130 11.52 -16.88 13.16
CA VAL A 130 11.09 -17.21 14.52
C VAL A 130 12.19 -16.79 15.49
N GLY A 131 11.85 -15.90 16.42
CA GLY A 131 12.80 -15.37 17.41
C GLY A 131 13.54 -14.11 16.98
N ARG A 132 13.56 -13.74 15.69
CA ARG A 132 14.09 -12.45 15.21
C ARG A 132 12.99 -11.40 15.03
N THR A 133 11.82 -11.83 14.61
CA THR A 133 10.65 -10.95 14.49
C THR A 133 9.76 -11.11 15.74
N ALA A 134 9.59 -10.04 16.51
CA ALA A 134 8.84 -10.04 17.77
C ALA A 134 7.39 -10.54 17.64
N ASN A 135 6.80 -10.39 16.45
CA ASN A 135 5.42 -10.74 16.15
C ASN A 135 5.26 -12.15 15.53
N ILE A 136 6.17 -13.08 15.84
CA ILE A 136 6.07 -14.49 15.44
C ILE A 136 6.29 -15.34 16.69
N ALA A 137 5.26 -16.05 17.14
CA ALA A 137 5.30 -16.88 18.36
C ALA A 137 5.05 -18.35 18.03
N ALA A 138 5.78 -19.25 18.71
CA ALA A 138 5.48 -20.67 18.66
C ALA A 138 4.25 -21.00 19.54
N ILE A 139 3.38 -21.87 19.06
CA ILE A 139 2.23 -22.37 19.80
C ILE A 139 2.05 -23.87 19.56
N THR A 140 1.38 -24.54 20.50
CA THR A 140 0.98 -25.96 20.35
C THR A 140 -0.51 -26.02 20.00
N CYS A 141 -0.85 -26.74 18.93
CA CYS A 141 -2.25 -26.96 18.57
C CYS A 141 -2.97 -27.74 19.70
N PRO A 142 -4.04 -27.21 20.30
CA PRO A 142 -4.74 -27.87 21.40
C PRO A 142 -5.49 -29.14 20.97
N PHE A 143 -5.69 -29.34 19.67
CA PHE A 143 -6.43 -30.48 19.15
C PHE A 143 -5.54 -31.62 18.69
N THR A 144 -4.35 -31.31 18.15
CA THR A 144 -3.47 -32.31 17.53
C THR A 144 -2.10 -32.45 18.21
N GLY A 145 -1.73 -31.51 19.08
CA GLY A 145 -0.38 -31.44 19.66
C GLY A 145 0.71 -30.95 18.70
N GLU A 146 0.35 -30.59 17.46
CA GLU A 146 1.32 -30.10 16.46
C GLU A 146 1.92 -28.77 16.88
N GLN A 147 3.22 -28.60 16.66
CA GLN A 147 3.90 -27.31 16.82
C GLN A 147 3.61 -26.40 15.64
N LEU A 148 3.02 -25.26 15.90
CA LEU A 148 2.58 -24.27 14.92
C LEU A 148 3.16 -22.90 15.24
N THR A 149 2.91 -21.94 14.38
CA THR A 149 3.32 -20.55 14.57
C THR A 149 2.10 -19.64 14.59
N ALA A 150 2.07 -18.70 15.51
CA ALA A 150 1.08 -17.65 15.59
C ALA A 150 1.65 -16.31 15.14
N VAL A 151 0.86 -15.52 14.42
CA VAL A 151 1.16 -14.14 14.04
C VAL A 151 -0.02 -13.24 14.42
N PRO A 152 0.19 -12.06 15.01
CA PRO A 152 -0.91 -11.18 15.44
C PRO A 152 -1.70 -10.68 14.23
N ALA A 153 -2.98 -10.42 14.43
CA ALA A 153 -3.80 -9.73 13.44
C ALA A 153 -3.18 -8.39 13.05
N LEU A 154 -3.38 -8.01 11.79
CA LEU A 154 -2.98 -6.71 11.28
C LEU A 154 -4.23 -5.88 11.01
N ASN A 155 -4.36 -4.77 11.75
CA ASN A 155 -5.47 -3.84 11.64
C ASN A 155 -4.93 -2.44 11.37
N PRO A 156 -4.67 -2.08 10.10
CA PRO A 156 -4.20 -0.75 9.76
C PRO A 156 -5.16 0.35 10.22
N ASP A 157 -4.64 1.51 10.61
CA ASP A 157 -5.48 2.67 10.87
C ASP A 157 -6.17 3.13 9.59
N VAL A 158 -5.43 3.06 8.46
CA VAL A 158 -5.99 3.29 7.14
C VAL A 158 -5.41 2.34 6.10
N THR A 159 -6.29 1.77 5.26
CA THR A 159 -5.89 1.05 4.05
C THR A 159 -6.27 1.87 2.83
N ILE A 160 -5.34 2.01 1.90
CA ILE A 160 -5.55 2.64 0.61
C ILE A 160 -5.32 1.58 -0.47
N VAL A 161 -6.26 1.45 -1.38
CA VAL A 161 -6.16 0.59 -2.56
C VAL A 161 -6.56 1.36 -3.81
N HIS A 162 -6.08 0.92 -4.95
CA HIS A 162 -6.60 1.36 -6.24
C HIS A 162 -7.53 0.30 -6.81
N ALA A 163 -8.58 0.72 -7.51
CA ALA A 163 -9.55 -0.17 -8.12
C ALA A 163 -9.96 0.37 -9.50
N GLN A 164 -10.62 -0.45 -10.30
CA GLN A 164 -11.08 -0.02 -11.61
C GLN A 164 -12.30 0.88 -11.49
N ARG A 165 -13.32 0.48 -10.72
CA ARG A 165 -14.61 1.18 -10.69
C ARG A 165 -15.17 1.34 -9.29
N ALA A 166 -15.95 2.40 -9.13
CA ALA A 166 -16.90 2.53 -8.03
C ALA A 166 -18.25 3.01 -8.58
N ASP A 167 -19.34 2.65 -7.90
CA ASP A 167 -20.64 3.28 -8.16
C ASP A 167 -20.82 4.55 -7.30
N ARG A 168 -21.88 5.32 -7.60
CA ARG A 168 -22.21 6.53 -6.84
C ARG A 168 -22.59 6.28 -5.38
N ARG A 169 -22.86 5.02 -5.00
CA ARG A 169 -23.16 4.60 -3.63
C ARG A 169 -21.89 4.25 -2.85
N GLY A 170 -20.72 4.21 -3.53
CA GLY A 170 -19.44 3.88 -2.94
C GLY A 170 -19.14 2.39 -2.88
N ASN A 171 -19.90 1.53 -3.59
CA ASN A 171 -19.46 0.16 -3.82
C ASN A 171 -18.30 0.17 -4.82
N VAL A 172 -17.29 -0.66 -4.57
CA VAL A 172 -16.08 -0.70 -5.38
C VAL A 172 -15.91 -2.06 -6.04
N GLN A 173 -15.49 -2.04 -7.29
CA GLN A 173 -15.24 -3.22 -8.11
C GLN A 173 -13.80 -3.25 -8.58
N MET A 174 -13.11 -4.37 -8.35
CA MET A 174 -11.76 -4.62 -8.85
C MET A 174 -11.67 -6.03 -9.45
N TRP A 175 -10.77 -6.20 -10.42
CA TRP A 175 -10.51 -7.49 -11.08
C TRP A 175 -9.05 -7.59 -11.53
N GLY A 176 -8.62 -8.78 -11.92
CA GLY A 176 -7.22 -9.08 -12.23
C GLY A 176 -6.46 -9.62 -11.02
N ILE A 177 -5.19 -9.23 -10.86
CA ILE A 177 -4.37 -9.67 -9.72
C ILE A 177 -4.63 -8.75 -8.55
N THR A 178 -5.48 -9.16 -7.61
CA THR A 178 -5.88 -8.33 -6.47
C THR A 178 -5.07 -8.58 -5.19
N GLY A 179 -4.34 -9.69 -5.09
CA GLY A 179 -3.56 -10.01 -3.88
C GLY A 179 -4.43 -10.02 -2.62
N VAL A 180 -4.02 -9.28 -1.59
CA VAL A 180 -4.72 -9.15 -0.29
C VAL A 180 -5.49 -7.84 -0.12
N GLN A 181 -5.76 -7.12 -1.22
CA GLN A 181 -6.42 -5.80 -1.17
C GLN A 181 -7.75 -5.83 -0.45
N LYS A 182 -8.57 -6.85 -0.70
CA LYS A 182 -9.87 -7.04 -0.04
C LYS A 182 -9.72 -7.21 1.47
N GLU A 183 -8.85 -8.11 1.87
CA GLU A 183 -8.58 -8.40 3.29
C GLU A 183 -8.01 -7.18 4.00
N ALA A 184 -7.11 -6.44 3.34
CA ALA A 184 -6.53 -5.22 3.88
C ALA A 184 -7.59 -4.12 4.11
N VAL A 185 -8.53 -3.94 3.19
CA VAL A 185 -9.66 -3.00 3.38
C VAL A 185 -10.55 -3.44 4.52
N LEU A 186 -10.90 -4.74 4.59
CA LEU A 186 -11.75 -5.28 5.66
C LEU A 186 -11.10 -5.26 7.04
N ALA A 187 -9.76 -5.32 7.09
CA ALA A 187 -9.00 -5.29 8.34
C ALA A 187 -8.79 -3.86 8.88
N ALA A 188 -8.93 -2.84 8.05
CA ALA A 188 -8.62 -1.47 8.40
C ALA A 188 -9.73 -0.79 9.19
N ARG A 189 -9.36 0.23 9.99
CA ARG A 189 -10.32 1.11 10.67
C ARG A 189 -10.97 2.10 9.70
N ARG A 190 -10.21 2.58 8.71
CA ARG A 190 -10.63 3.51 7.66
C ARG A 190 -10.09 3.03 6.32
N SER A 191 -10.80 3.30 5.24
CA SER A 191 -10.33 2.94 3.91
C SER A 191 -10.55 4.07 2.91
N LEU A 192 -9.56 4.33 2.07
CA LEU A 192 -9.63 5.19 0.91
C LEU A 192 -9.43 4.35 -0.33
N VAL A 193 -10.38 4.38 -1.26
CA VAL A 193 -10.24 3.68 -2.54
C VAL A 193 -10.13 4.70 -3.66
N THR A 194 -8.97 4.70 -4.36
CA THR A 194 -8.84 5.45 -5.61
C THR A 194 -9.36 4.60 -6.76
N VAL A 195 -10.05 5.20 -7.72
CA VAL A 195 -10.65 4.47 -8.85
C VAL A 195 -10.38 5.17 -10.18
N GLU A 196 -10.35 4.38 -11.26
CA GLU A 196 -10.25 4.92 -12.62
C GLU A 196 -11.54 5.68 -12.99
N GLU A 197 -12.69 5.10 -12.66
CA GLU A 197 -13.97 5.72 -12.98
C GLU A 197 -15.03 5.52 -11.90
N VAL A 198 -15.96 6.45 -11.86
CA VAL A 198 -17.21 6.34 -11.07
C VAL A 198 -18.35 6.20 -12.04
N VAL A 199 -19.11 5.11 -11.91
CA VAL A 199 -20.24 4.75 -12.77
C VAL A 199 -21.56 4.83 -12.00
N ASP A 200 -22.68 4.83 -12.71
CA ASP A 200 -24.00 4.81 -12.07
C ASP A 200 -24.31 3.42 -11.48
N GLU A 201 -23.94 2.35 -12.18
CA GLU A 201 -24.14 0.96 -11.77
C GLU A 201 -22.93 0.11 -12.15
N LEU A 202 -22.57 -0.85 -11.28
CA LEU A 202 -21.47 -1.78 -11.50
C LEU A 202 -21.94 -2.98 -12.31
N GLU A 203 -21.51 -3.07 -13.55
CA GLU A 203 -21.72 -4.25 -14.38
C GLU A 203 -20.83 -5.41 -13.93
N PRO A 204 -21.36 -6.65 -13.85
CA PRO A 204 -20.58 -7.80 -13.45
C PRO A 204 -19.38 -8.06 -14.37
N VAL A 205 -18.23 -8.33 -13.78
CA VAL A 205 -16.99 -8.70 -14.50
C VAL A 205 -16.49 -10.05 -13.99
N PRO A 206 -16.12 -11.00 -14.87
CA PRO A 206 -15.57 -12.28 -14.44
C PRO A 206 -14.36 -12.13 -13.50
N GLY A 207 -14.38 -12.88 -12.41
CA GLY A 207 -13.29 -12.83 -11.42
C GLY A 207 -13.21 -11.55 -10.59
N GLN A 208 -14.25 -10.74 -10.59
CA GLN A 208 -14.31 -9.50 -9.82
C GLN A 208 -14.29 -9.73 -8.31
N VAL A 209 -13.72 -8.79 -7.60
CA VAL A 209 -13.87 -8.58 -6.15
C VAL A 209 -14.74 -7.35 -5.95
N LEU A 210 -15.78 -7.48 -5.12
CA LEU A 210 -16.65 -6.38 -4.72
C LEU A 210 -16.37 -6.00 -3.27
N LEU A 211 -16.19 -4.69 -3.04
CA LEU A 211 -16.16 -4.08 -1.72
C LEU A 211 -17.46 -3.28 -1.56
N PRO A 212 -18.39 -3.72 -0.71
CA PRO A 212 -19.61 -2.97 -0.48
C PRO A 212 -19.31 -1.64 0.21
N SER A 213 -20.11 -0.61 -0.08
CA SER A 213 -19.90 0.75 0.44
C SER A 213 -19.79 0.85 1.96
N ARG A 214 -20.40 -0.08 2.71
CA ARG A 214 -20.30 -0.11 4.18
C ARG A 214 -18.89 -0.37 4.74
N VAL A 215 -17.96 -0.91 3.93
CA VAL A 215 -16.56 -1.15 4.32
C VAL A 215 -15.61 -0.15 3.67
N VAL A 216 -16.12 0.78 2.85
CA VAL A 216 -15.35 1.81 2.17
C VAL A 216 -15.67 3.17 2.79
N THR A 217 -14.67 3.81 3.42
CA THR A 217 -14.87 5.12 4.06
C THR A 217 -15.00 6.22 3.02
N ALA A 218 -14.08 6.25 2.04
CA ALA A 218 -14.12 7.21 0.96
C ALA A 218 -13.62 6.63 -0.38
N VAL A 219 -14.15 7.17 -1.47
CA VAL A 219 -13.73 6.88 -2.84
C VAL A 219 -13.25 8.17 -3.49
N ALA A 220 -12.10 8.12 -4.17
CA ALA A 220 -11.61 9.23 -4.98
C ALA A 220 -11.42 8.79 -6.43
N ARG A 221 -11.99 9.53 -7.39
CA ARG A 221 -11.74 9.28 -8.81
C ARG A 221 -10.36 9.81 -9.17
N VAL A 222 -9.46 8.90 -9.59
CA VAL A 222 -8.06 9.21 -9.92
C VAL A 222 -7.65 8.38 -11.14
N PRO A 223 -8.04 8.78 -12.36
CA PRO A 223 -7.64 8.08 -13.57
C PRO A 223 -6.12 8.02 -13.68
N GLY A 224 -5.56 6.84 -14.00
CA GLY A 224 -4.12 6.62 -14.01
C GLY A 224 -3.49 6.52 -12.62
N GLY A 225 -4.28 6.41 -11.55
CA GLY A 225 -3.81 6.47 -10.17
C GLY A 225 -2.87 5.34 -9.74
N ALA A 226 -2.78 4.26 -10.51
CA ALA A 226 -1.83 3.18 -10.27
C ALA A 226 -0.52 3.33 -11.08
N ALA A 227 -0.42 4.24 -12.03
CA ALA A 227 0.80 4.40 -12.83
C ALA A 227 2.04 4.70 -11.95
N PRO A 228 3.21 4.12 -12.24
CA PRO A 228 3.62 3.31 -13.40
C PRO A 228 3.23 1.81 -13.33
N SER A 229 2.54 1.37 -12.29
CA SER A 229 1.87 0.07 -12.26
C SER A 229 0.74 0.05 -13.30
N TYR A 230 -0.09 -0.98 -13.33
CA TYR A 230 -1.15 -1.08 -14.32
C TYR A 230 -2.52 -1.27 -13.67
N ALA A 231 -3.55 -0.91 -14.42
CA ALA A 231 -4.93 -1.24 -14.12
C ALA A 231 -5.49 -2.08 -15.29
N HIS A 232 -5.75 -3.36 -15.05
CA HIS A 232 -6.21 -4.28 -16.09
C HIS A 232 -7.50 -3.78 -16.74
N GLY A 233 -7.48 -3.64 -18.06
CA GLY A 233 -8.58 -3.08 -18.85
C GLY A 233 -8.50 -1.58 -19.09
N TYR A 234 -7.55 -0.85 -18.47
CA TYR A 234 -7.35 0.59 -18.62
C TYR A 234 -5.98 0.94 -19.21
N TYR A 235 -4.90 0.46 -18.62
CA TYR A 235 -3.54 0.72 -19.11
C TYR A 235 -2.55 -0.36 -18.64
N SER A 236 -1.49 -0.51 -19.42
CA SER A 236 -0.40 -1.45 -19.15
C SER A 236 0.64 -0.87 -18.20
N ARG A 237 1.46 -1.74 -17.62
CA ARG A 237 2.61 -1.35 -16.79
C ARG A 237 3.65 -0.62 -17.62
N ASP A 238 4.12 0.50 -17.11
CA ASP A 238 5.22 1.29 -17.70
C ASP A 238 6.57 0.79 -17.15
N ASN A 239 7.19 -0.15 -17.86
CA ASN A 239 8.49 -0.68 -17.47
C ASN A 239 9.61 0.35 -17.63
N ASP A 240 9.50 1.28 -18.55
CA ASP A 240 10.51 2.32 -18.78
C ASP A 240 10.56 3.28 -17.58
N ALA A 241 9.41 3.64 -17.02
CA ALA A 241 9.35 4.42 -15.80
C ALA A 241 9.95 3.68 -14.58
N TYR A 242 9.73 2.36 -14.46
CA TYR A 242 10.38 1.56 -13.43
C TYR A 242 11.90 1.48 -13.61
N GLN A 243 12.39 1.35 -14.85
CA GLN A 243 13.83 1.35 -15.14
C GLN A 243 14.44 2.72 -14.90
N ALA A 244 13.78 3.80 -15.29
CA ALA A 244 14.21 5.17 -15.05
C ALA A 244 14.30 5.50 -13.54
N TRP A 245 13.51 4.83 -12.70
CA TRP A 245 13.57 5.01 -11.24
C TRP A 245 14.89 4.56 -10.62
N ASP A 246 15.53 3.50 -11.13
CA ASP A 246 16.75 2.95 -10.53
C ASP A 246 17.87 3.99 -10.37
N PRO A 247 18.30 4.72 -11.42
CA PRO A 247 19.33 5.76 -11.27
C PRO A 247 18.84 6.96 -10.44
N ILE A 248 17.56 7.32 -10.50
CA ILE A 248 16.99 8.41 -9.69
C ILE A 248 17.08 8.06 -8.21
N SER A 249 16.65 6.87 -7.86
CA SER A 249 16.61 6.43 -6.45
C SER A 249 17.98 6.15 -5.84
N ARG A 250 19.02 5.85 -6.65
CA ARG A 250 20.39 5.64 -6.14
C ARG A 250 21.02 6.90 -5.59
N ASP A 251 20.77 8.04 -6.18
CA ASP A 251 21.37 9.32 -5.82
C ASP A 251 20.39 10.19 -5.03
N ARG A 252 20.78 10.62 -3.82
CA ARG A 252 19.92 11.42 -2.93
C ARG A 252 19.54 12.76 -3.54
N ALA A 253 20.45 13.40 -4.29
CA ALA A 253 20.18 14.69 -4.92
C ALA A 253 19.27 14.54 -6.14
N ALA A 254 19.45 13.49 -6.95
CA ALA A 254 18.56 13.16 -8.06
C ALA A 254 17.14 12.84 -7.55
N PHE A 255 17.02 12.07 -6.47
CA PHE A 255 15.76 11.80 -5.80
C PHE A 255 15.09 13.09 -5.31
N GLY A 256 15.83 14.00 -4.67
CA GLY A 256 15.30 15.29 -4.23
C GLY A 256 14.76 16.12 -5.39
N ARG A 257 15.51 16.24 -6.50
CA ARG A 257 15.04 16.94 -7.71
C ARG A 257 13.79 16.29 -8.32
N TRP A 258 13.72 14.95 -8.29
CA TRP A 258 12.56 14.21 -8.75
C TRP A 258 11.32 14.52 -7.87
N LEU A 259 11.46 14.52 -6.55
CA LEU A 259 10.38 14.88 -5.63
C LEU A 259 9.83 16.27 -5.90
N GLU A 260 10.71 17.27 -6.05
CA GLU A 260 10.28 18.65 -6.32
C GLU A 260 9.53 18.75 -7.66
N ARG A 261 10.00 18.09 -8.70
CA ARG A 261 9.39 18.17 -10.02
C ARG A 261 8.10 17.34 -10.13
N GLU A 262 8.14 16.07 -9.73
CA GLU A 262 7.06 15.12 -10.03
C GLU A 262 6.00 15.03 -8.93
N VAL A 263 6.37 15.29 -7.68
CA VAL A 263 5.43 15.18 -6.57
C VAL A 263 4.92 16.56 -6.18
N PHE A 264 5.80 17.53 -5.91
CA PHE A 264 5.39 18.87 -5.49
C PHE A 264 5.03 19.78 -6.65
N GLY A 265 5.74 19.72 -7.79
CA GLY A 265 5.50 20.58 -8.96
C GLY A 265 4.18 20.31 -9.67
N ARG A 266 3.70 19.08 -9.70
CA ARG A 266 2.39 18.74 -10.27
C ARG A 266 1.20 19.35 -9.51
N ALA A 267 1.34 19.58 -8.22
CA ALA A 267 0.30 20.25 -7.43
C ALA A 267 0.14 21.73 -7.81
N ALA A 268 1.24 22.44 -8.11
CA ALA A 268 1.21 23.83 -8.55
C ALA A 268 0.52 23.99 -9.93
N ALA A 269 0.72 23.02 -10.84
CA ALA A 269 0.09 23.03 -12.16
C ALA A 269 -1.42 22.73 -12.12
N ALA A 270 -1.86 21.86 -11.20
CA ALA A 270 -3.29 21.53 -11.03
C ALA A 270 -4.10 22.69 -10.42
N GLN A 271 -3.51 23.44 -9.47
CA GLN A 271 -4.14 24.60 -8.85
C GLN A 271 -4.18 25.85 -9.77
N GLY A 272 -3.23 25.95 -10.73
CA GLY A 272 -3.21 27.05 -11.72
C GLY A 272 -4.21 26.87 -12.87
N GLY A 273 -4.69 25.66 -13.13
CA GLY A 273 -5.63 25.34 -14.20
C GLY A 273 -7.10 25.67 -13.91
N ASP A 274 -7.50 25.77 -12.65
CA ASP A 274 -8.87 26.07 -12.23
C ASP A 274 -9.16 27.59 -12.07
N ALA A 275 -8.13 28.42 -12.13
CA ALA A 275 -8.27 29.89 -12.04
C ALA A 275 -8.49 30.57 -13.42
N ALA A 276 -8.55 29.79 -14.51
CA ALA A 276 -8.66 30.31 -15.89
C ALA A 276 -9.85 29.73 -16.68
N ARG A 277 -10.94 29.33 -16.01
CA ARG A 277 -12.19 28.98 -16.69
C ARG A 277 -13.39 29.67 -16.04
#